data_683baf10eabc132c9b2b25641e9f4d1e
#
_entry.id   683baf10eabc132c9b2b25641e9f4d1e
#
_cell.length_a   1.000
_cell.length_b   1.000
_cell.length_c   1.000
_cell.angle_alpha   90.00
_cell.angle_beta   90.00
_cell.angle_gamma   90.00
#
_symmetry.space_group_name_H-M   'P 1'
#
loop_
_entity.id
_entity.type
_entity.pdbx_description
1 polymer ?
#
loop_
_entity_poly.entity_id
_entity_poly.type
_entity_poly.pdbx_seq_one_letter_code
_entity_poly.pdbx_strand_id
1 'polypeptide(L)'
;MKLPFRGVKIFLTLVVLYTAFSFCANNVIAEENKFSVLEEFKVGEMKKLILHESPKAVSEEVFYSPNNDPIILQSLSGSLTLVNFWATWCAPCLDEMPSLSNLQKIKGSKDFNVVTIATMRNSPKSVENFFNKMSIDNLTKYQDPKGKLARSLKIAGLPLTILLNKDNKE
;
A
#
# COMPACT_ATOMS: atom_id res chain seq x y z
N MET A 1 46.97 3.08 -45.26
CA MET A 1 46.00 1.98 -45.18
C MET A 1 44.75 2.55 -44.46
N LYS A 2 43.70 2.94 -45.23
CA LYS A 2 42.46 3.55 -44.64
C LYS A 2 41.51 2.40 -44.31
N LEU A 3 41.23 2.19 -43.02
CA LEU A 3 40.18 1.26 -42.60
C LEU A 3 38.82 1.70 -43.14
N PRO A 4 37.97 0.80 -43.66
CA PRO A 4 36.70 1.16 -44.24
C PRO A 4 35.74 1.60 -43.14
N PHE A 5 35.32 2.86 -43.20
CA PHE A 5 34.37 3.55 -42.29
C PHE A 5 33.04 2.82 -42.09
N ARG A 6 32.68 1.85 -42.95
CA ARG A 6 31.46 1.05 -42.85
C ARG A 6 31.50 0.00 -41.75
N GLY A 7 32.65 -0.58 -41.43
CA GLY A 7 32.80 -1.59 -40.36
C GLY A 7 32.64 -1.01 -38.95
N VAL A 8 33.10 0.22 -38.74
CA VAL A 8 33.02 0.88 -37.44
C VAL A 8 31.54 1.24 -37.08
N LYS A 9 30.73 1.68 -38.07
CA LYS A 9 29.31 1.94 -37.85
C LYS A 9 28.52 0.69 -37.49
N ILE A 10 28.78 -0.42 -38.14
CA ILE A 10 28.10 -1.70 -37.86
C ILE A 10 28.51 -2.20 -36.47
N PHE A 11 29.77 -2.09 -36.10
CA PHE A 11 30.26 -2.48 -34.78
C PHE A 11 29.64 -1.65 -33.64
N LEU A 12 29.56 -0.31 -33.83
CA LEU A 12 28.92 0.57 -32.87
C LEU A 12 27.42 0.25 -32.72
N THR A 13 26.69 -0.02 -33.81
CA THR A 13 25.26 -0.38 -33.76
C THR A 13 25.05 -1.70 -33.03
N LEU A 14 25.89 -2.71 -33.24
CA LEU A 14 25.81 -3.98 -32.53
C LEU A 14 26.11 -3.85 -31.06
N VAL A 15 27.09 -3.03 -30.67
CA VAL A 15 27.38 -2.73 -29.25
C VAL A 15 26.21 -2.03 -28.56
N VAL A 16 25.60 -1.03 -29.21
CA VAL A 16 24.42 -0.32 -28.67
C VAL A 16 23.22 -1.25 -28.53
N LEU A 17 22.97 -2.11 -29.50
CA LEU A 17 21.89 -3.12 -29.43
C LEU A 17 22.14 -4.14 -28.34
N TYR A 18 23.38 -4.61 -28.17
CA TYR A 18 23.75 -5.54 -27.11
C TYR A 18 23.61 -4.93 -25.72
N THR A 19 24.07 -3.68 -25.52
CA THR A 19 23.92 -2.98 -24.23
C THR A 19 22.46 -2.69 -23.91
N ALA A 20 21.65 -2.28 -24.88
CA ALA A 20 20.21 -2.06 -24.70
C ALA A 20 19.49 -3.38 -24.35
N PHE A 21 19.81 -4.48 -25.02
CA PHE A 21 19.22 -5.80 -24.73
C PHE A 21 19.64 -6.32 -23.34
N SER A 22 20.92 -6.17 -22.98
CA SER A 22 21.41 -6.56 -21.64
C SER A 22 20.75 -5.73 -20.51
N PHE A 23 20.50 -4.44 -20.76
CA PHE A 23 19.84 -3.58 -19.78
C PHE A 23 18.37 -3.98 -19.57
N CYS A 24 17.65 -4.31 -20.65
CA CYS A 24 16.26 -4.80 -20.55
C CYS A 24 16.20 -6.17 -19.85
N ALA A 25 17.11 -7.09 -20.18
CA ALA A 25 17.13 -8.43 -19.58
C ALA A 25 17.40 -8.38 -18.08
N ASN A 26 18.32 -7.53 -17.63
CA ASN A 26 18.65 -7.39 -16.21
C ASN A 26 17.48 -6.82 -15.38
N ASN A 27 16.69 -5.91 -15.96
CA ASN A 27 15.51 -5.37 -15.27
C ASN A 27 14.39 -6.41 -15.10
N VAL A 28 14.15 -7.24 -16.11
CA VAL A 28 13.15 -8.32 -16.04
C VAL A 28 13.51 -9.35 -14.97
N ILE A 29 14.78 -9.78 -14.92
CA ILE A 29 15.26 -10.76 -13.92
C ILE A 29 15.17 -10.18 -12.50
N ALA A 30 15.42 -8.88 -12.32
CA ALA A 30 15.33 -8.23 -11.02
C ALA A 30 13.88 -8.14 -10.49
N GLU A 31 12.90 -7.94 -11.36
CA GLU A 31 11.47 -7.95 -10.99
C GLU A 31 10.96 -9.37 -10.66
N GLU A 32 11.29 -10.37 -11.45
CA GLU A 32 10.94 -11.77 -11.18
C GLU A 32 11.47 -12.24 -9.82
N ASN A 33 12.70 -11.87 -9.48
CA ASN A 33 13.32 -12.22 -8.21
C ASN A 33 12.62 -11.54 -7.01
N LYS A 34 12.09 -10.34 -7.18
CA LYS A 34 11.38 -9.60 -6.13
C LYS A 34 10.02 -10.25 -5.80
N PHE A 35 9.28 -10.68 -6.80
CA PHE A 35 8.00 -11.39 -6.60
C PHE A 35 8.19 -12.76 -5.96
N SER A 36 9.21 -13.53 -6.37
CA SER A 36 9.46 -14.85 -5.80
C SER A 36 9.80 -14.79 -4.31
N VAL A 37 10.56 -13.78 -3.87
CA VAL A 37 10.86 -13.56 -2.44
C VAL A 37 9.59 -13.23 -1.65
N LEU A 38 8.67 -12.44 -2.21
CA LEU A 38 7.42 -12.09 -1.53
C LEU A 38 6.46 -13.28 -1.42
N GLU A 39 6.46 -14.20 -2.37
CA GLU A 39 5.64 -15.42 -2.32
C GLU A 39 6.02 -16.32 -1.13
N GLU A 40 7.28 -16.34 -0.69
CA GLU A 40 7.72 -17.10 0.49
C GLU A 40 7.04 -16.63 1.78
N PHE A 41 6.62 -15.36 1.85
CA PHE A 41 5.92 -14.81 3.01
C PHE A 41 4.40 -15.06 2.99
N LYS A 42 3.85 -15.60 1.91
CA LYS A 42 2.42 -15.92 1.79
C LYS A 42 2.04 -17.20 2.51
N VAL A 43 2.24 -17.22 3.83
CA VAL A 43 1.92 -18.34 4.71
C VAL A 43 0.83 -17.97 5.71
N GLY A 44 0.09 -18.95 6.23
CA GLY A 44 -1.00 -18.70 7.19
C GLY A 44 -2.07 -17.74 6.60
N GLU A 45 -2.46 -16.71 7.34
CA GLU A 45 -3.43 -15.70 6.90
C GLU A 45 -2.89 -14.83 5.74
N MET A 46 -1.57 -14.71 5.59
CA MET A 46 -0.94 -13.99 4.47
C MET A 46 -1.12 -14.68 3.11
N LYS A 47 -1.65 -15.91 3.05
CA LYS A 47 -2.02 -16.57 1.78
C LYS A 47 -3.03 -15.77 0.96
N LYS A 48 -3.80 -14.89 1.61
CA LYS A 48 -4.78 -14.02 0.97
C LYS A 48 -4.16 -12.75 0.37
N LEU A 49 -2.85 -12.50 0.59
CA LEU A 49 -2.15 -11.35 0.06
C LEU A 49 -2.17 -11.38 -1.48
N ILE A 50 -2.65 -10.30 -2.07
CA ILE A 50 -2.61 -10.07 -3.52
C ILE A 50 -1.44 -9.14 -3.80
N LEU A 51 -0.50 -9.60 -4.62
CA LEU A 51 0.60 -8.80 -5.12
C LEU A 51 0.25 -8.30 -6.51
N HIS A 52 0.35 -6.99 -6.72
CA HIS A 52 0.14 -6.39 -8.03
C HIS A 52 1.44 -6.39 -8.83
N GLU A 53 1.39 -6.78 -10.10
CA GLU A 53 2.54 -6.73 -11.02
C GLU A 53 3.11 -5.31 -11.17
N SER A 54 2.25 -4.31 -11.05
CA SER A 54 2.65 -2.90 -11.05
C SER A 54 1.83 -2.12 -10.03
N PRO A 55 2.41 -1.06 -9.42
CA PRO A 55 1.71 -0.23 -8.46
C PRO A 55 0.46 0.42 -9.06
N LYS A 56 -0.69 0.28 -8.41
CA LYS A 56 -1.99 0.81 -8.86
C LYS A 56 -2.30 2.14 -8.19
N ALA A 57 -2.81 3.08 -8.97
CA ALA A 57 -3.32 4.33 -8.42
C ALA A 57 -4.53 4.04 -7.52
N VAL A 58 -4.56 4.70 -6.36
CA VAL A 58 -5.69 4.64 -5.43
C VAL A 58 -6.70 5.75 -5.70
N SER A 59 -7.86 5.62 -5.07
CA SER A 59 -8.97 6.56 -5.21
C SER A 59 -8.64 7.95 -4.62
N GLU A 60 -9.17 8.99 -5.25
CA GLU A 60 -9.17 10.39 -4.76
C GLU A 60 -10.41 10.72 -3.92
N GLU A 61 -11.22 9.72 -3.58
CA GLU A 61 -12.39 9.93 -2.71
C GLU A 61 -11.98 10.43 -1.33
N VAL A 62 -12.76 11.38 -0.84
CA VAL A 62 -12.53 12.05 0.43
C VAL A 62 -12.97 11.16 1.59
N PHE A 63 -12.13 11.10 2.61
CA PHE A 63 -12.44 10.63 3.95
C PHE A 63 -12.05 11.69 4.98
N TYR A 64 -12.20 11.45 6.26
CA TYR A 64 -12.13 12.52 7.27
C TYR A 64 -11.12 12.22 8.36
N SER A 65 -10.38 13.26 8.77
CA SER A 65 -9.52 13.25 9.94
C SER A 65 -10.33 13.17 11.25
N PRO A 66 -9.70 12.93 12.41
CA PRO A 66 -10.37 13.01 13.71
C PRO A 66 -11.02 14.38 13.98
N ASN A 67 -10.49 15.46 13.38
CA ASN A 67 -11.02 16.80 13.48
C ASN A 67 -12.12 17.09 12.44
N ASN A 68 -12.54 16.06 11.69
CA ASN A 68 -13.50 16.17 10.59
C ASN A 68 -13.00 17.00 9.38
N ASP A 69 -11.67 17.12 9.20
CA ASP A 69 -11.10 17.73 8.01
C ASP A 69 -11.15 16.73 6.84
N PRO A 70 -11.57 17.18 5.64
CA PRO A 70 -11.56 16.33 4.47
C PRO A 70 -10.14 16.08 3.99
N ILE A 71 -9.79 14.81 3.78
CA ILE A 71 -8.49 14.37 3.27
C ILE A 71 -8.67 13.28 2.22
N ILE A 72 -7.63 13.02 1.45
CA ILE A 72 -7.56 11.96 0.45
C ILE A 72 -6.35 11.05 0.76
N LEU A 73 -6.32 9.84 0.21
CA LEU A 73 -5.21 8.91 0.45
C LEU A 73 -3.86 9.50 0.02
N GLN A 74 -3.84 10.31 -1.04
CA GLN A 74 -2.64 10.98 -1.55
C GLN A 74 -2.00 11.93 -0.52
N SER A 75 -2.77 12.45 0.42
CA SER A 75 -2.22 13.30 1.50
C SER A 75 -1.41 12.54 2.55
N LEU A 76 -1.45 11.20 2.51
CA LEU A 76 -0.64 10.31 3.35
C LEU A 76 0.72 9.96 2.74
N SER A 77 1.10 10.62 1.63
CA SER A 77 2.33 10.32 0.87
C SER A 77 3.62 10.53 1.67
N GLY A 78 4.70 9.89 1.19
CA GLY A 78 6.03 10.03 1.75
C GLY A 78 6.49 8.85 2.62
N SER A 79 5.58 7.98 3.03
CA SER A 79 5.89 6.76 3.77
C SER A 79 5.25 5.52 3.14
N LEU A 80 5.78 4.35 3.46
CA LEU A 80 5.05 3.09 3.25
C LEU A 80 3.87 3.07 4.21
N THR A 81 2.64 3.04 3.71
CA THR A 81 1.45 3.18 4.55
C THR A 81 0.56 1.96 4.46
N LEU A 82 0.36 1.29 5.59
CA LEU A 82 -0.61 0.21 5.73
C LEU A 82 -1.96 0.82 6.08
N VAL A 83 -2.91 0.76 5.16
CA VAL A 83 -4.27 1.30 5.35
C VAL A 83 -5.23 0.15 5.61
N ASN A 84 -5.83 0.14 6.79
CA ASN A 84 -6.82 -0.84 7.21
C ASN A 84 -8.22 -0.23 7.23
N PHE A 85 -9.16 -0.86 6.54
CA PHE A 85 -10.59 -0.53 6.55
C PHE A 85 -11.32 -1.43 7.53
N TRP A 86 -12.04 -0.83 8.47
CA TRP A 86 -12.68 -1.52 9.56
C TRP A 86 -14.02 -0.91 9.96
N ALA A 87 -14.72 -1.53 10.90
CA ALA A 87 -15.93 -0.99 11.49
C ALA A 87 -16.15 -1.50 12.93
N THR A 88 -16.84 -0.69 13.74
CA THR A 88 -17.13 -1.04 15.14
C THR A 88 -18.10 -2.21 15.31
N TRP A 89 -18.84 -2.56 14.27
CA TRP A 89 -19.75 -3.71 14.21
C TRP A 89 -19.14 -4.94 13.54
N CYS A 90 -17.88 -4.88 13.13
CA CYS A 90 -17.15 -5.97 12.45
C CYS A 90 -16.28 -6.70 13.47
N ALA A 91 -16.75 -7.84 13.98
CA ALA A 91 -16.03 -8.59 15.02
C ALA A 91 -14.59 -8.93 14.65
N PRO A 92 -14.27 -9.51 13.46
CA PRO A 92 -12.87 -9.78 13.11
C PRO A 92 -12.02 -8.52 12.98
N CYS A 93 -12.63 -7.36 12.63
CA CYS A 93 -11.89 -6.10 12.63
C CYS A 93 -11.46 -5.68 14.05
N LEU A 94 -12.35 -5.88 15.03
CA LEU A 94 -12.04 -5.55 16.42
C LEU A 94 -10.92 -6.43 16.98
N ASP A 95 -10.87 -7.69 16.55
CA ASP A 95 -9.86 -8.66 17.00
C ASP A 95 -8.45 -8.33 16.46
N GLU A 96 -8.34 -7.74 15.27
CA GLU A 96 -7.03 -7.38 14.68
C GLU A 96 -6.48 -6.03 15.15
N MET A 97 -7.31 -5.11 15.65
CA MET A 97 -6.89 -3.74 16.00
C MET A 97 -5.74 -3.68 17.02
N PRO A 98 -5.67 -4.53 18.07
CA PRO A 98 -4.51 -4.56 18.96
C PRO A 98 -3.21 -4.92 18.24
N SER A 99 -3.28 -5.82 17.25
CA SER A 99 -2.11 -6.20 16.44
C SER A 99 -1.64 -5.04 15.54
N LEU A 100 -2.58 -4.29 14.95
CA LEU A 100 -2.28 -3.08 14.17
C LEU A 100 -1.64 -1.99 15.04
N SER A 101 -2.16 -1.78 16.27
CA SER A 101 -1.58 -0.87 17.24
C SER A 101 -0.16 -1.28 17.62
N ASN A 102 0.07 -2.57 17.88
CA ASN A 102 1.39 -3.09 18.17
C ASN A 102 2.36 -2.94 16.98
N LEU A 103 1.89 -3.17 15.75
CA LEU A 103 2.67 -2.95 14.53
C LEU A 103 3.09 -1.49 14.42
N GLN A 104 2.15 -0.54 14.62
CA GLN A 104 2.45 0.89 14.65
C GLN A 104 3.48 1.22 15.72
N LYS A 105 3.37 0.65 16.92
CA LYS A 105 4.31 0.86 18.03
C LYS A 105 5.72 0.39 17.70
N ILE A 106 5.85 -0.77 17.04
CA ILE A 106 7.16 -1.39 16.76
C ILE A 106 7.81 -0.83 15.50
N LYS A 107 7.01 -0.54 14.45
CA LYS A 107 7.50 -0.19 13.11
C LYS A 107 7.19 1.24 12.70
N GLY A 108 6.25 1.92 13.39
CA GLY A 108 5.88 3.31 13.09
C GLY A 108 7.10 4.23 13.08
N SER A 109 7.26 4.99 12.01
CA SER A 109 8.38 5.90 11.77
C SER A 109 8.00 6.91 10.69
N LYS A 110 8.93 7.80 10.33
CA LYS A 110 8.76 8.67 9.15
C LYS A 110 8.63 7.88 7.82
N ASP A 111 9.09 6.63 7.80
CA ASP A 111 9.13 5.78 6.59
C ASP A 111 8.04 4.71 6.56
N PHE A 112 7.35 4.46 7.69
CA PHE A 112 6.25 3.49 7.80
C PHE A 112 5.15 3.98 8.73
N ASN A 113 3.89 3.85 8.30
CA ASN A 113 2.74 4.24 9.10
C ASN A 113 1.57 3.25 8.96
N VAL A 114 0.83 3.03 10.04
CA VAL A 114 -0.43 2.30 10.06
C VAL A 114 -1.58 3.29 10.19
N VAL A 115 -2.48 3.27 9.21
CA VAL A 115 -3.67 4.11 9.14
C VAL A 115 -4.92 3.23 9.24
N THR A 116 -5.84 3.57 10.13
CA THR A 116 -7.11 2.86 10.26
C THR A 116 -8.27 3.77 9.89
N ILE A 117 -9.13 3.32 8.97
CA ILE A 117 -10.27 4.09 8.47
C ILE A 117 -11.56 3.36 8.83
N ALA A 118 -12.31 3.92 9.81
CA ALA A 118 -13.63 3.41 10.14
C ALA A 118 -14.60 3.75 9.00
N THR A 119 -15.04 2.73 8.25
CA THR A 119 -15.87 2.93 7.06
C THR A 119 -17.32 2.55 7.28
N MET A 120 -18.23 3.18 6.51
CA MET A 120 -19.67 2.95 6.57
C MET A 120 -20.28 3.40 7.92
N ARG A 121 -21.27 2.68 8.42
CA ARG A 121 -22.12 3.04 9.57
C ARG A 121 -21.37 3.00 10.92
N ASN A 122 -20.45 3.93 11.13
CA ASN A 122 -19.79 4.15 12.42
C ASN A 122 -20.11 5.57 12.90
N SER A 123 -20.49 5.72 14.18
CA SER A 123 -20.49 7.05 14.78
C SER A 123 -19.11 7.41 15.31
N PRO A 124 -18.70 8.69 15.29
CA PRO A 124 -17.42 9.10 15.89
C PRO A 124 -17.29 8.62 17.35
N LYS A 125 -18.38 8.69 18.11
CA LYS A 125 -18.43 8.24 19.51
C LYS A 125 -18.22 6.72 19.64
N SER A 126 -18.76 5.90 18.74
CA SER A 126 -18.55 4.44 18.81
C SER A 126 -17.09 4.07 18.49
N VAL A 127 -16.47 4.78 17.54
CA VAL A 127 -15.03 4.64 17.25
C VAL A 127 -14.20 5.02 18.47
N GLU A 128 -14.46 6.19 19.04
CA GLU A 128 -13.73 6.66 20.23
C GLU A 128 -13.87 5.70 21.42
N ASN A 129 -15.09 5.26 21.71
CA ASN A 129 -15.35 4.32 22.81
C ASN A 129 -14.59 3.00 22.62
N PHE A 130 -14.50 2.50 21.38
CA PHE A 130 -13.72 1.30 21.09
C PHE A 130 -12.23 1.52 21.38
N PHE A 131 -11.64 2.60 20.86
CA PHE A 131 -10.22 2.90 21.08
C PHE A 131 -9.89 3.07 22.56
N ASN A 132 -10.76 3.78 23.30
CA ASN A 132 -10.59 3.96 24.75
C ASN A 132 -10.68 2.62 25.50
N LYS A 133 -11.67 1.78 25.17
CA LYS A 133 -11.83 0.44 25.78
C LYS A 133 -10.63 -0.45 25.55
N MET A 134 -10.01 -0.37 24.38
CA MET A 134 -8.83 -1.16 24.00
C MET A 134 -7.51 -0.51 24.39
N SER A 135 -7.53 0.69 24.99
CA SER A 135 -6.34 1.49 25.31
C SER A 135 -5.41 1.69 24.10
N ILE A 136 -6.01 1.95 22.93
CA ILE A 136 -5.28 2.23 21.69
C ILE A 136 -5.19 3.75 21.51
N ASP A 137 -4.01 4.32 21.63
CA ASP A 137 -3.73 5.75 21.55
C ASP A 137 -2.77 6.13 20.39
N ASN A 138 -2.15 5.15 19.77
CA ASN A 138 -1.14 5.33 18.74
C ASN A 138 -1.63 5.13 17.29
N LEU A 139 -2.93 4.93 17.09
CA LEU A 139 -3.56 4.86 15.77
C LEU A 139 -4.51 6.05 15.57
N THR A 140 -4.41 6.71 14.42
CA THR A 140 -5.30 7.84 14.08
C THR A 140 -6.69 7.35 13.72
N LYS A 141 -7.71 8.00 14.26
CA LYS A 141 -9.14 7.63 14.14
C LYS A 141 -9.76 8.26 12.88
N TYR A 142 -9.33 7.86 11.69
CA TYR A 142 -9.93 8.32 10.43
C TYR A 142 -11.30 7.69 10.18
N GLN A 143 -12.14 8.38 9.39
CA GLN A 143 -13.50 7.95 9.10
C GLN A 143 -13.89 8.14 7.64
N ASP A 144 -14.59 7.16 7.09
CA ASP A 144 -15.31 7.20 5.80
C ASP A 144 -16.80 6.93 6.05
N PRO A 145 -17.56 7.91 6.62
CA PRO A 145 -18.90 7.67 7.18
C PRO A 145 -19.91 7.16 6.15
N LYS A 146 -19.77 7.59 4.91
CA LYS A 146 -20.64 7.18 3.79
C LYS A 146 -20.10 5.98 3.03
N GLY A 147 -18.93 5.46 3.37
CA GLY A 147 -18.27 4.37 2.65
C GLY A 147 -17.94 4.69 1.19
N LYS A 148 -17.73 5.96 0.86
CA LYS A 148 -17.41 6.36 -0.52
C LYS A 148 -16.03 5.87 -0.94
N LEU A 149 -15.02 6.10 -0.08
CA LEU A 149 -13.67 5.63 -0.30
C LEU A 149 -13.63 4.10 -0.39
N ALA A 150 -14.27 3.39 0.56
CA ALA A 150 -14.33 1.94 0.54
C ALA A 150 -14.96 1.41 -0.76
N ARG A 151 -16.06 2.01 -1.24
CA ARG A 151 -16.70 1.58 -2.49
C ARG A 151 -15.85 1.87 -3.74
N SER A 152 -15.17 3.02 -3.79
CA SER A 152 -14.30 3.36 -4.91
C SER A 152 -13.11 2.40 -5.06
N LEU A 153 -12.63 1.86 -3.94
CA LEU A 153 -11.62 0.82 -3.87
C LEU A 153 -12.19 -0.60 -4.03
N LYS A 154 -13.50 -0.72 -4.30
CA LYS A 154 -14.23 -1.99 -4.50
C LYS A 154 -14.10 -2.94 -3.31
N ILE A 155 -14.04 -2.41 -2.08
CA ILE A 155 -13.97 -3.21 -0.86
C ILE A 155 -15.29 -3.95 -0.68
N ALA A 156 -15.26 -5.28 -0.86
CA ALA A 156 -16.42 -6.14 -0.80
C ALA A 156 -16.74 -6.62 0.63
N GLY A 157 -15.78 -6.54 1.56
CA GLY A 157 -15.95 -7.00 2.94
C GLY A 157 -14.90 -6.41 3.88
N LEU A 158 -15.15 -6.50 5.18
CA LEU A 158 -14.25 -6.03 6.24
C LEU A 158 -13.80 -7.20 7.11
N PRO A 159 -12.58 -7.13 7.67
CA PRO A 159 -11.56 -6.11 7.41
C PRO A 159 -10.91 -6.24 6.04
N LEU A 160 -10.39 -5.14 5.50
CA LEU A 160 -9.51 -5.15 4.34
C LEU A 160 -8.32 -4.24 4.60
N THR A 161 -7.14 -4.72 4.24
CA THR A 161 -5.90 -3.96 4.36
C THR A 161 -5.24 -3.81 2.99
N ILE A 162 -4.82 -2.59 2.66
CA ILE A 162 -3.99 -2.29 1.49
C ILE A 162 -2.66 -1.71 1.95
N LEU A 163 -1.61 -1.93 1.17
CA LEU A 163 -0.30 -1.38 1.41
C LEU A 163 0.04 -0.37 0.31
N LEU A 164 0.24 0.88 0.71
CA LEU A 164 0.59 1.97 -0.19
C LEU A 164 2.08 2.24 -0.12
N ASN A 165 2.71 2.36 -1.28
CA ASN A 165 4.09 2.80 -1.39
C ASN A 165 4.24 4.31 -1.10
N LYS A 166 5.47 4.84 -1.15
CA LYS A 166 5.76 6.27 -0.88
C LYS A 166 5.09 7.24 -1.86
N ASP A 167 4.67 6.76 -3.03
CA ASP A 167 3.94 7.51 -4.05
C ASP A 167 2.42 7.33 -3.94
N ASN A 168 1.92 6.73 -2.85
CA ASN A 168 0.51 6.37 -2.62
C ASN A 168 -0.11 5.50 -3.72
N LYS A 169 0.63 4.51 -4.17
CA LYS A 169 0.12 3.45 -5.05
C LYS A 169 0.08 2.13 -4.29
N GLU A 170 -0.98 1.36 -4.49
CA GLU A 170 -1.15 0.01 -3.99
C GLU A 170 -0.26 -0.97 -4.75
#